data_afebf1b4b174ae022c12a0cbda94f62a
#
_entry.id   afebf1b4b174ae022c12a0cbda94f62a
#
_cell.length_a   1.000
_cell.length_b   1.000
_cell.length_c   1.000
_cell.angle_alpha   90.00
_cell.angle_beta   90.00
_cell.angle_gamma   90.00
#
_symmetry.space_group_name_H-M   'P 1'
#
loop_
_entity.id
_entity.type
_entity.pdbx_description
1 polymer ?
#
loop_
_entity_poly.entity_id
_entity_poly.type
_entity_poly.pdbx_seq_one_letter_code
_entity_poly.pdbx_strand_id
1 'polypeptide(L)'
;MDKSLTPNLQPPTPNTQPSTPVTYTDDNIRHLSDMEHVRTRPGMYIGRLGDGKLPEDGIYVLLKEVIDNSIDEFKMNAGDRIEVDVDENLRVSVRDYGRGIPQGKLVEAVSVLNTGGKYDSKAFKKSVGLNGVGVKAVNALSSHFEVKSYRDGKVRELSFEKGNLQSDKTKKSTDENGTYIYFEPDDTLFKHYSFHDDIVEEMLRNYTYLNTGLTIMYNGRRILSRHGLKDLLTDNMTVDPLYPIVHMKGEDIEIAFTHTNQYGEEYYSFVNGQHTTQGGTHQTAFKEHIAKTIKEFFGKYEYGDIRNGLVAAIAVNVEEPVFESQTKIKLGSTQMSPDGESINKYVGDFIKTNVDNYLHIHKEDFTDILENKIKETERERKAMAGVTKLARERAKKANLHNRKLRDCRVHYCDVKNDRKEESSIFITEGDSASGSITKSRDVNTQAVFSLRGKPLNCFGLTKKVVYENEEFNLLQAALDIEDGLDSLRYNKVIVATDADVDGMHIRLLIITFFLQFFPE
;
A
#
# COMPACT_ATOMS: atom_id res chain seq x y z
N MET A 1 0.39 45.82 -65.17
CA MET A 1 -0.65 44.79 -65.41
C MET A 1 -0.03 43.51 -64.93
N ASP A 2 -0.26 43.07 -63.76
CA ASP A 2 -1.19 42.08 -63.37
C ASP A 2 -1.30 41.98 -61.86
N LYS A 3 -2.52 41.90 -61.33
CA LYS A 3 -2.81 41.86 -59.91
C LYS A 3 -2.78 40.42 -59.46
N SER A 4 -1.84 40.07 -58.57
CA SER A 4 -1.88 38.79 -57.83
C SER A 4 -2.88 38.85 -56.67
N LEU A 5 -3.90 38.02 -56.76
CA LEU A 5 -4.91 37.77 -55.74
C LEU A 5 -4.33 36.91 -54.60
N THR A 6 -4.31 37.44 -53.41
CA THR A 6 -4.10 36.67 -52.19
C THR A 6 -5.43 36.07 -51.74
N PRO A 7 -5.50 34.77 -51.42
CA PRO A 7 -6.70 34.19 -50.82
C PRO A 7 -6.82 34.54 -49.33
N ASN A 8 -7.96 35.11 -49.00
CA ASN A 8 -8.36 35.45 -47.64
C ASN A 8 -8.80 34.16 -46.92
N LEU A 9 -7.94 33.64 -46.06
CA LEU A 9 -8.24 32.52 -45.15
C LEU A 9 -8.99 33.05 -43.93
N GLN A 10 -10.31 32.95 -43.91
CA GLN A 10 -11.09 33.13 -42.68
C GLN A 10 -10.83 31.94 -41.75
N PRO A 11 -10.65 32.16 -40.46
CA PRO A 11 -10.55 31.05 -39.47
C PRO A 11 -11.91 30.33 -39.36
N PRO A 12 -11.92 28.98 -39.15
CA PRO A 12 -13.16 28.23 -39.00
C PRO A 12 -13.87 28.69 -37.71
N THR A 13 -15.11 29.13 -37.86
CA THR A 13 -16.05 29.37 -36.78
C THR A 13 -16.27 28.08 -36.00
N PRO A 14 -16.17 28.07 -34.66
CA PRO A 14 -16.53 26.90 -33.88
C PRO A 14 -18.02 26.65 -34.01
N ASN A 15 -18.36 25.47 -34.53
CA ASN A 15 -19.72 24.97 -34.65
C ASN A 15 -20.23 24.60 -33.24
N THR A 16 -20.63 25.58 -32.44
CA THR A 16 -21.36 25.41 -31.21
C THR A 16 -22.81 25.08 -31.54
N GLN A 17 -23.12 23.78 -31.70
CA GLN A 17 -24.48 23.34 -31.52
C GLN A 17 -24.94 23.71 -30.13
N PRO A 18 -26.09 24.38 -29.95
CA PRO A 18 -26.62 24.65 -28.62
C PRO A 18 -26.93 23.31 -27.96
N SER A 19 -26.23 22.97 -26.90
CA SER A 19 -26.62 21.89 -25.99
C SER A 19 -28.02 22.23 -25.49
N THR A 20 -29.02 21.42 -25.88
CA THR A 20 -30.34 21.47 -25.25
C THR A 20 -30.15 21.42 -23.75
N PRO A 21 -30.69 22.37 -22.97
CA PRO A 21 -30.57 22.32 -21.53
C PRO A 21 -31.19 21.01 -21.05
N VAL A 22 -30.40 20.20 -20.37
CA VAL A 22 -30.88 18.97 -19.72
C VAL A 22 -31.88 19.40 -18.67
N THR A 23 -33.15 19.28 -18.96
CA THR A 23 -34.23 19.62 -18.00
C THR A 23 -34.23 18.55 -16.91
N TYR A 24 -33.91 18.94 -15.69
CA TYR A 24 -34.02 18.09 -14.51
C TYR A 24 -35.47 18.09 -14.05
N THR A 25 -36.16 16.97 -14.20
CA THR A 25 -37.58 16.75 -13.88
C THR A 25 -37.73 15.58 -12.91
N ASP A 26 -38.93 15.41 -12.35
CA ASP A 26 -39.26 14.29 -11.46
C ASP A 26 -38.95 12.92 -12.09
N ASP A 27 -39.08 12.79 -13.41
CA ASP A 27 -38.73 11.56 -14.16
C ASP A 27 -37.23 11.20 -14.11
N ASN A 28 -36.39 12.15 -13.74
CA ASN A 28 -34.95 11.91 -13.55
C ASN A 28 -34.63 11.29 -12.18
N ILE A 29 -35.59 11.27 -11.26
CA ILE A 29 -35.44 10.69 -9.91
C ILE A 29 -36.01 9.28 -9.93
N ARG A 30 -35.13 8.28 -9.86
CA ARG A 30 -35.52 6.87 -9.81
C ARG A 30 -34.86 6.14 -8.65
N HIS A 31 -35.58 5.21 -8.05
CA HIS A 31 -35.04 4.25 -7.10
C HIS A 31 -34.36 3.11 -7.84
N LEU A 32 -33.16 2.73 -7.41
CA LEU A 32 -32.45 1.57 -7.92
C LEU A 32 -32.62 0.42 -6.92
N SER A 33 -32.76 -0.81 -7.40
CA SER A 33 -32.62 -1.99 -6.56
C SER A 33 -31.18 -2.11 -6.04
N ASP A 34 -30.97 -2.90 -4.98
CA ASP A 34 -29.65 -3.14 -4.39
C ASP A 34 -28.61 -3.53 -5.45
N MET A 35 -28.93 -4.52 -6.28
CA MET A 35 -28.01 -5.01 -7.32
C MET A 35 -27.75 -3.97 -8.42
N GLU A 36 -28.77 -3.24 -8.84
CA GLU A 36 -28.61 -2.14 -9.80
C GLU A 36 -27.74 -1.02 -9.25
N HIS A 37 -27.90 -0.69 -7.96
CA HIS A 37 -27.08 0.33 -7.31
C HIS A 37 -25.60 -0.08 -7.29
N VAL A 38 -25.29 -1.31 -6.87
CA VAL A 38 -23.92 -1.85 -6.88
C VAL A 38 -23.32 -1.76 -8.30
N ARG A 39 -24.05 -2.20 -9.32
CA ARG A 39 -23.58 -2.15 -10.71
C ARG A 39 -23.42 -0.73 -11.25
N THR A 40 -24.25 0.21 -10.82
CA THR A 40 -24.19 1.62 -11.25
C THR A 40 -23.06 2.37 -10.56
N ARG A 41 -22.72 2.01 -9.31
CA ARG A 41 -21.72 2.67 -8.47
C ARG A 41 -20.73 1.67 -7.86
N PRO A 42 -20.04 0.83 -8.68
CA PRO A 42 -19.16 -0.21 -8.16
C PRO A 42 -18.04 0.35 -7.26
N GLY A 43 -17.53 1.54 -7.57
CA GLY A 43 -16.49 2.20 -6.78
C GLY A 43 -16.82 2.42 -5.29
N MET A 44 -18.10 2.49 -4.92
CA MET A 44 -18.53 2.60 -3.52
C MET A 44 -18.32 1.28 -2.74
N TYR A 45 -18.26 0.14 -3.44
CA TYR A 45 -18.23 -1.21 -2.85
C TYR A 45 -16.86 -1.87 -2.95
N ILE A 46 -16.16 -1.66 -4.06
CA ILE A 46 -14.89 -2.34 -4.36
C ILE A 46 -13.74 -1.38 -4.69
N GLY A 47 -13.93 -0.07 -4.51
CA GLY A 47 -12.94 0.92 -4.90
C GLY A 47 -12.78 1.02 -6.43
N ARG A 48 -11.56 1.21 -6.92
CA ARG A 48 -11.33 1.32 -8.37
C ARG A 48 -11.56 -0.03 -9.06
N LEU A 49 -12.12 0.00 -10.27
CA LEU A 49 -12.26 -1.22 -11.06
C LEU A 49 -10.90 -1.80 -11.46
N GLY A 50 -10.05 -0.98 -12.06
CA GLY A 50 -8.71 -1.36 -12.50
C GLY A 50 -8.68 -2.39 -13.64
N ASP A 51 -7.47 -2.81 -14.00
CA ASP A 51 -7.20 -3.85 -15.01
C ASP A 51 -6.48 -5.09 -14.43
N GLY A 52 -6.30 -5.15 -13.12
CA GLY A 52 -5.66 -6.25 -12.38
C GLY A 52 -4.16 -6.10 -12.18
N LYS A 53 -3.55 -5.00 -12.59
CA LYS A 53 -2.10 -4.77 -12.40
C LYS A 53 -1.73 -4.33 -10.98
N LEU A 54 -2.70 -3.85 -10.21
CA LEU A 54 -2.45 -3.39 -8.85
C LEU A 54 -3.25 -4.23 -7.85
N PRO A 55 -2.69 -4.53 -6.68
CA PRO A 55 -3.36 -5.32 -5.63
C PRO A 55 -4.68 -4.73 -5.12
N GLU A 56 -4.88 -3.41 -5.30
CA GLU A 56 -6.09 -2.69 -4.92
C GLU A 56 -7.18 -2.69 -5.99
N ASP A 57 -6.96 -3.33 -7.15
CA ASP A 57 -7.94 -3.38 -8.22
C ASP A 57 -9.15 -4.24 -7.84
N GLY A 58 -10.32 -3.83 -8.30
CA GLY A 58 -11.60 -4.36 -7.87
C GLY A 58 -11.75 -5.87 -8.04
N ILE A 59 -11.12 -6.50 -9.03
CA ILE A 59 -11.15 -7.96 -9.20
C ILE A 59 -10.55 -8.70 -7.99
N TYR A 60 -9.46 -8.16 -7.40
CA TYR A 60 -8.88 -8.73 -6.18
C TYR A 60 -9.74 -8.47 -4.95
N VAL A 61 -10.46 -7.33 -4.93
CA VAL A 61 -11.44 -7.06 -3.87
C VAL A 61 -12.59 -8.07 -3.93
N LEU A 62 -13.07 -8.44 -5.15
CA LEU A 62 -14.09 -9.48 -5.28
C LEU A 62 -13.59 -10.82 -4.73
N LEU A 63 -12.39 -11.25 -5.12
CA LEU A 63 -11.79 -12.49 -4.62
C LEU A 63 -11.64 -12.46 -3.08
N LYS A 64 -11.15 -11.35 -2.56
CA LYS A 64 -10.94 -11.13 -1.13
C LYS A 64 -12.22 -11.22 -0.32
N GLU A 65 -13.32 -10.62 -0.77
CA GLU A 65 -14.62 -10.68 -0.08
C GLU A 65 -15.18 -12.11 0.01
N VAL A 66 -14.85 -12.97 -0.94
CA VAL A 66 -15.21 -14.39 -0.87
C VAL A 66 -14.33 -15.13 0.12
N ILE A 67 -13.00 -14.93 0.05
CA ILE A 67 -12.05 -15.60 0.95
C ILE A 67 -12.26 -15.16 2.40
N ASP A 68 -12.53 -13.88 2.66
CA ASP A 68 -12.77 -13.36 4.01
C ASP A 68 -13.91 -14.09 4.73
N ASN A 69 -14.95 -14.52 4.00
CA ASN A 69 -16.04 -15.32 4.58
C ASN A 69 -15.56 -16.73 4.95
N SER A 70 -14.68 -17.32 4.16
CA SER A 70 -14.08 -18.63 4.45
C SER A 70 -13.10 -18.55 5.63
N ILE A 71 -12.36 -17.46 5.75
CA ILE A 71 -11.47 -17.17 6.89
C ILE A 71 -12.28 -17.02 8.19
N ASP A 72 -13.45 -16.39 8.14
CA ASP A 72 -14.31 -16.26 9.31
C ASP A 72 -14.78 -17.63 9.82
N GLU A 73 -15.06 -18.60 8.93
CA GLU A 73 -15.36 -19.97 9.35
C GLU A 73 -14.16 -20.65 10.04
N PHE A 74 -12.95 -20.47 9.49
CA PHE A 74 -11.72 -20.97 10.13
C PHE A 74 -11.54 -20.37 11.54
N LYS A 75 -11.72 -19.06 11.71
CA LYS A 75 -11.64 -18.39 13.01
C LYS A 75 -12.68 -18.88 14.02
N MET A 76 -13.79 -19.41 13.53
CA MET A 76 -14.82 -20.08 14.34
C MET A 76 -14.51 -21.55 14.59
N ASN A 77 -13.29 -22.02 14.31
CA ASN A 77 -12.85 -23.43 14.39
C ASN A 77 -13.71 -24.38 13.54
N ALA A 78 -14.20 -23.88 12.41
CA ALA A 78 -14.97 -24.65 11.44
C ALA A 78 -14.20 -24.77 10.12
N GLY A 79 -13.58 -25.93 9.91
CA GLY A 79 -12.71 -26.19 8.76
C GLY A 79 -11.31 -25.59 8.92
N ASP A 80 -10.35 -26.18 8.20
CA ASP A 80 -8.93 -25.80 8.23
C ASP A 80 -8.32 -25.71 6.83
N ARG A 81 -9.18 -25.85 5.79
CA ARG A 81 -8.77 -25.84 4.39
C ARG A 81 -9.69 -24.95 3.57
N ILE A 82 -9.08 -24.17 2.68
CA ILE A 82 -9.74 -23.37 1.64
C ILE A 82 -9.10 -23.74 0.30
N GLU A 83 -9.90 -23.99 -0.72
CA GLU A 83 -9.45 -24.22 -2.09
C GLU A 83 -9.83 -22.99 -2.92
N VAL A 84 -8.86 -22.44 -3.65
CA VAL A 84 -9.01 -21.27 -4.50
C VAL A 84 -8.47 -21.62 -5.87
N ASP A 85 -9.29 -21.53 -6.89
CA ASP A 85 -8.86 -21.73 -8.27
C ASP A 85 -9.21 -20.50 -9.09
N VAL A 86 -8.24 -20.05 -9.89
CA VAL A 86 -8.39 -19.01 -10.90
C VAL A 86 -7.90 -19.59 -12.21
N ASP A 87 -8.81 -19.76 -13.17
CA ASP A 87 -8.50 -20.40 -14.44
C ASP A 87 -8.04 -19.40 -15.50
N GLU A 88 -7.57 -19.91 -16.64
CA GLU A 88 -7.12 -19.12 -17.81
C GLU A 88 -8.24 -18.26 -18.43
N ASN A 89 -9.51 -18.58 -18.15
CA ASN A 89 -10.67 -17.82 -18.59
C ASN A 89 -11.13 -16.78 -17.56
N LEU A 90 -10.29 -16.48 -16.56
CA LEU A 90 -10.54 -15.52 -15.48
C LEU A 90 -11.75 -15.88 -14.60
N ARG A 91 -12.05 -17.18 -14.50
CA ARG A 91 -13.09 -17.74 -13.66
C ARG A 91 -12.49 -18.07 -12.32
N VAL A 92 -13.22 -17.72 -11.26
CA VAL A 92 -12.76 -17.88 -9.90
C VAL A 92 -13.67 -18.87 -9.16
N SER A 93 -13.09 -19.83 -8.47
CA SER A 93 -13.82 -20.64 -7.52
C SER A 93 -13.14 -20.65 -6.15
N VAL A 94 -13.95 -20.61 -5.10
CA VAL A 94 -13.50 -20.71 -3.69
C VAL A 94 -14.36 -21.73 -2.98
N ARG A 95 -13.74 -22.72 -2.34
CA ARG A 95 -14.40 -23.74 -1.54
C ARG A 95 -13.82 -23.73 -0.12
N ASP A 96 -14.66 -23.50 0.87
CA ASP A 96 -14.34 -23.76 2.27
C ASP A 96 -14.99 -25.06 2.78
N TYR A 97 -14.51 -25.55 3.89
CA TYR A 97 -14.98 -26.74 4.58
C TYR A 97 -15.53 -26.39 5.97
N GLY A 98 -16.13 -25.19 6.06
CA GLY A 98 -16.79 -24.69 7.26
C GLY A 98 -18.19 -25.29 7.48
N ARG A 99 -19.02 -24.53 8.18
CA ARG A 99 -20.39 -25.01 8.55
C ARG A 99 -21.38 -24.93 7.38
N GLY A 100 -21.06 -24.20 6.34
CA GLY A 100 -21.96 -23.82 5.23
C GLY A 100 -22.99 -22.76 5.64
N ILE A 101 -23.37 -21.92 4.69
CA ILE A 101 -24.36 -20.85 4.88
C ILE A 101 -25.74 -21.53 5.20
N PRO A 102 -26.51 -21.01 6.18
CA PRO A 102 -27.84 -21.53 6.45
C PRO A 102 -28.72 -21.54 5.19
N GLN A 103 -29.14 -22.74 4.75
CA GLN A 103 -29.76 -22.93 3.44
C GLN A 103 -31.09 -22.17 3.30
N GLY A 104 -31.86 -22.00 4.38
CA GLY A 104 -33.13 -21.23 4.37
C GLY A 104 -32.95 -19.74 4.06
N LYS A 105 -31.74 -19.18 4.25
CA LYS A 105 -31.40 -17.77 4.05
C LYS A 105 -30.33 -17.56 2.98
N LEU A 106 -30.05 -18.59 2.17
CA LEU A 106 -28.95 -18.54 1.21
C LEU A 106 -29.15 -17.44 0.16
N VAL A 107 -30.37 -17.26 -0.37
CA VAL A 107 -30.67 -16.23 -1.37
C VAL A 107 -30.41 -14.85 -0.78
N GLU A 108 -31.02 -14.54 0.38
CA GLU A 108 -30.85 -13.24 1.02
C GLU A 108 -29.38 -12.97 1.40
N ALA A 109 -28.68 -14.02 1.85
CA ALA A 109 -27.27 -13.91 2.24
C ALA A 109 -26.35 -13.46 1.09
N VAL A 110 -26.69 -13.76 -0.16
CA VAL A 110 -25.84 -13.44 -1.33
C VAL A 110 -26.43 -12.40 -2.27
N SER A 111 -27.67 -11.93 -2.06
CA SER A 111 -28.34 -11.02 -2.99
C SER A 111 -29.03 -9.82 -2.35
N VAL A 112 -29.18 -9.75 -1.03
CA VAL A 112 -29.82 -8.61 -0.35
C VAL A 112 -28.78 -7.86 0.49
N LEU A 113 -28.55 -6.57 0.20
CA LEU A 113 -27.63 -5.73 0.95
C LEU A 113 -28.04 -5.66 2.44
N ASN A 114 -27.08 -5.38 3.28
CA ASN A 114 -27.27 -5.26 4.73
C ASN A 114 -27.91 -6.52 5.37
N THR A 115 -27.68 -7.69 4.78
CA THR A 115 -28.10 -8.99 5.29
C THR A 115 -26.87 -9.81 5.68
N GLY A 116 -26.80 -10.30 6.89
CA GLY A 116 -25.68 -11.12 7.35
C GLY A 116 -25.92 -11.68 8.75
N GLY A 117 -25.26 -12.78 9.07
CA GLY A 117 -25.30 -13.39 10.41
C GLY A 117 -24.32 -12.77 11.41
N LYS A 118 -23.61 -11.70 11.02
CA LYS A 118 -22.52 -11.12 11.81
C LYS A 118 -22.96 -9.94 12.70
N TYR A 119 -24.17 -9.40 12.50
CA TYR A 119 -24.65 -8.20 13.22
C TYR A 119 -24.84 -8.40 14.73
N ASP A 120 -25.36 -9.57 15.15
CA ASP A 120 -25.73 -9.82 16.55
C ASP A 120 -24.77 -10.78 17.28
N SER A 121 -23.74 -11.27 16.62
CA SER A 121 -22.86 -12.30 17.17
C SER A 121 -21.59 -11.70 17.77
N LYS A 122 -21.40 -11.85 19.08
CA LYS A 122 -20.14 -11.49 19.76
C LYS A 122 -18.91 -12.15 19.11
N ALA A 123 -19.08 -13.31 18.47
CA ALA A 123 -18.01 -14.07 17.84
C ALA A 123 -17.44 -13.40 16.57
N PHE A 124 -18.24 -12.55 15.91
CA PHE A 124 -17.81 -11.87 14.67
C PHE A 124 -17.46 -10.38 14.85
N LYS A 125 -17.44 -9.86 16.06
CA LYS A 125 -17.14 -8.43 16.34
C LYS A 125 -15.77 -7.98 15.80
N LYS A 126 -14.83 -8.90 15.65
CA LYS A 126 -13.48 -8.69 15.10
C LYS A 126 -13.35 -9.16 13.64
N SER A 127 -14.46 -9.44 12.95
CA SER A 127 -14.49 -9.70 11.51
C SER A 127 -14.40 -8.39 10.72
N VAL A 128 -13.92 -8.46 9.48
CA VAL A 128 -13.85 -7.30 8.58
C VAL A 128 -15.13 -7.10 7.78
N GLY A 129 -15.87 -8.18 7.53
CA GLY A 129 -17.09 -8.19 6.70
C GLY A 129 -18.36 -7.81 7.46
N LEU A 130 -18.33 -6.79 8.33
CA LEU A 130 -19.46 -6.42 9.20
C LEU A 130 -20.63 -5.79 8.45
N ASN A 131 -20.40 -5.13 7.32
CA ASN A 131 -21.42 -4.37 6.61
C ASN A 131 -22.41 -5.22 5.80
N GLY A 132 -22.17 -6.53 5.69
CA GLY A 132 -23.05 -7.45 4.97
C GLY A 132 -23.23 -7.13 3.48
N VAL A 133 -22.20 -6.55 2.83
CA VAL A 133 -22.24 -6.11 1.43
C VAL A 133 -21.30 -6.89 0.50
N GLY A 134 -20.22 -7.47 1.00
CA GLY A 134 -19.12 -8.00 0.20
C GLY A 134 -19.55 -9.03 -0.85
N VAL A 135 -20.06 -10.20 -0.45
CA VAL A 135 -20.46 -11.24 -1.40
C VAL A 135 -21.59 -10.79 -2.34
N LYS A 136 -22.43 -9.82 -1.91
CA LYS A 136 -23.46 -9.24 -2.77
C LYS A 136 -22.86 -8.39 -3.87
N ALA A 137 -21.77 -7.67 -3.57
CA ALA A 137 -21.01 -6.95 -4.59
C ALA A 137 -20.38 -7.93 -5.58
N VAL A 138 -19.83 -9.06 -5.12
CA VAL A 138 -19.33 -10.13 -6.00
C VAL A 138 -20.43 -10.61 -6.93
N ASN A 139 -21.61 -10.97 -6.41
CA ASN A 139 -22.76 -11.42 -7.18
C ASN A 139 -23.21 -10.36 -8.21
N ALA A 140 -23.40 -9.11 -7.77
CA ALA A 140 -23.86 -8.03 -8.64
C ALA A 140 -22.89 -7.68 -9.77
N LEU A 141 -21.56 -7.76 -9.51
CA LEU A 141 -20.50 -7.36 -10.43
C LEU A 141 -19.97 -8.51 -11.29
N SER A 142 -20.57 -9.69 -11.18
CA SER A 142 -20.24 -10.86 -12.00
C SER A 142 -21.24 -11.05 -13.14
N SER A 143 -20.75 -11.46 -14.29
CA SER A 143 -21.59 -11.94 -15.41
C SER A 143 -22.31 -13.22 -15.02
N HIS A 144 -21.61 -14.10 -14.32
CA HIS A 144 -22.13 -15.35 -13.75
C HIS A 144 -21.64 -15.54 -12.33
N PHE A 145 -22.54 -15.92 -11.42
CA PHE A 145 -22.23 -16.19 -10.00
C PHE A 145 -22.98 -17.43 -9.56
N GLU A 146 -22.27 -18.37 -8.92
CA GLU A 146 -22.88 -19.55 -8.29
C GLU A 146 -22.50 -19.63 -6.84
N VAL A 147 -23.43 -20.09 -6.01
CA VAL A 147 -23.17 -20.46 -4.61
C VAL A 147 -23.77 -21.81 -4.31
N LYS A 148 -22.99 -22.68 -3.67
CA LYS A 148 -23.44 -23.97 -3.15
C LYS A 148 -23.18 -24.01 -1.66
N SER A 149 -24.22 -24.24 -0.87
CA SER A 149 -24.09 -24.45 0.57
C SER A 149 -24.33 -25.94 0.88
N TYR A 150 -23.28 -26.60 1.33
CA TYR A 150 -23.28 -27.98 1.79
C TYR A 150 -23.50 -27.99 3.30
N ARG A 151 -24.64 -28.51 3.74
CA ARG A 151 -25.00 -28.54 5.15
C ARG A 151 -25.99 -29.63 5.46
N ASP A 152 -25.77 -30.37 6.56
CA ASP A 152 -26.68 -31.36 7.09
C ASP A 152 -27.11 -32.42 6.06
N GLY A 153 -26.18 -32.92 5.24
CA GLY A 153 -26.40 -33.94 4.21
C GLY A 153 -27.20 -33.47 3.00
N LYS A 154 -27.26 -32.14 2.78
CA LYS A 154 -27.91 -31.51 1.63
C LYS A 154 -27.01 -30.47 1.03
N VAL A 155 -27.20 -30.21 -0.25
CA VAL A 155 -26.64 -29.03 -0.93
C VAL A 155 -27.78 -28.21 -1.54
N ARG A 156 -27.76 -26.90 -1.28
CA ARG A 156 -28.56 -25.90 -1.99
C ARG A 156 -27.67 -25.13 -2.93
N GLU A 157 -28.01 -25.11 -4.20
CA GLU A 157 -27.27 -24.52 -5.31
C GLU A 157 -28.09 -23.37 -5.88
N LEU A 158 -27.51 -22.19 -5.93
CA LEU A 158 -28.10 -21.02 -6.57
C LEU A 158 -27.19 -20.55 -7.69
N SER A 159 -27.77 -20.09 -8.80
CA SER A 159 -27.03 -19.37 -9.83
C SER A 159 -27.66 -18.01 -10.13
N PHE A 160 -26.82 -17.05 -10.44
CA PHE A 160 -27.22 -15.67 -10.73
C PHE A 160 -26.50 -15.17 -11.99
N GLU A 161 -27.16 -14.27 -12.70
CA GLU A 161 -26.56 -13.48 -13.77
C GLU A 161 -26.70 -11.99 -13.40
N LYS A 162 -25.57 -11.30 -13.24
CA LYS A 162 -25.53 -9.87 -12.91
C LYS A 162 -26.42 -9.51 -11.69
N GLY A 163 -26.39 -10.37 -10.67
CA GLY A 163 -27.17 -10.21 -9.45
C GLY A 163 -28.61 -10.76 -9.50
N ASN A 164 -29.09 -11.23 -10.68
CA ASN A 164 -30.44 -11.75 -10.84
C ASN A 164 -30.48 -13.26 -10.73
N LEU A 165 -31.30 -13.80 -9.83
CA LEU A 165 -31.44 -15.23 -9.59
C LEU A 165 -31.97 -15.95 -10.85
N GLN A 166 -31.25 -16.96 -11.32
CA GLN A 166 -31.57 -17.79 -12.47
C GLN A 166 -32.05 -19.20 -12.05
N SER A 167 -31.45 -19.78 -11.02
CA SER A 167 -31.73 -21.14 -10.60
C SER A 167 -31.60 -21.30 -9.09
N ASP A 168 -32.49 -22.11 -8.50
CA ASP A 168 -32.49 -22.50 -7.09
C ASP A 168 -32.84 -23.97 -7.00
N LYS A 169 -31.89 -24.79 -6.57
CA LYS A 169 -32.04 -26.26 -6.50
C LYS A 169 -31.49 -26.77 -5.18
N THR A 170 -32.24 -27.71 -4.56
CA THR A 170 -31.78 -28.43 -3.35
C THR A 170 -31.79 -29.93 -3.63
N LYS A 171 -30.68 -30.58 -3.29
CA LYS A 171 -30.53 -32.03 -3.43
C LYS A 171 -29.79 -32.63 -2.23
N LYS A 172 -29.87 -33.95 -2.04
CA LYS A 172 -29.03 -34.65 -1.06
C LYS A 172 -27.58 -34.62 -1.50
N SER A 173 -26.66 -34.47 -0.56
CA SER A 173 -25.21 -34.53 -0.81
C SER A 173 -24.55 -35.34 0.29
N THR A 174 -23.47 -36.04 -0.07
CA THR A 174 -22.56 -36.73 0.84
C THR A 174 -21.26 -35.96 1.03
N ASP A 175 -21.13 -34.80 0.35
CA ASP A 175 -19.96 -33.97 0.46
C ASP A 175 -19.86 -33.35 1.85
N GLU A 176 -18.64 -33.02 2.26
CA GLU A 176 -18.36 -32.31 3.50
C GLU A 176 -19.07 -30.96 3.54
N ASN A 177 -19.54 -30.58 4.73
CA ASN A 177 -20.14 -29.26 4.93
C ASN A 177 -19.19 -28.13 4.45
N GLY A 178 -19.76 -26.97 4.17
CA GLY A 178 -19.02 -25.78 3.77
C GLY A 178 -19.69 -25.00 2.66
N THR A 179 -19.02 -24.02 2.11
CA THR A 179 -19.53 -23.16 1.05
C THR A 179 -18.62 -23.21 -0.18
N TYR A 180 -19.23 -23.32 -1.34
CA TYR A 180 -18.56 -23.15 -2.63
C TYR A 180 -19.14 -21.92 -3.32
N ILE A 181 -18.26 -21.04 -3.77
CA ILE A 181 -18.62 -19.87 -4.56
C ILE A 181 -17.81 -19.91 -5.87
N TYR A 182 -18.51 -19.69 -6.97
CA TYR A 182 -17.92 -19.51 -8.28
C TYR A 182 -18.39 -18.16 -8.86
N PHE A 183 -17.49 -17.42 -9.49
CA PHE A 183 -17.87 -16.17 -10.15
C PHE A 183 -16.98 -15.84 -11.35
N GLU A 184 -17.57 -15.13 -12.30
CA GLU A 184 -16.90 -14.56 -13.46
C GLU A 184 -17.13 -13.04 -13.40
N PRO A 185 -16.09 -12.21 -13.15
CA PRO A 185 -16.25 -10.75 -13.21
C PRO A 185 -16.85 -10.30 -14.54
N ASP A 186 -17.80 -9.35 -14.50
CA ASP A 186 -18.50 -8.89 -15.70
C ASP A 186 -17.59 -8.04 -16.59
N ASP A 187 -17.23 -8.52 -17.78
CA ASP A 187 -16.36 -7.87 -18.75
C ASP A 187 -16.90 -6.53 -19.29
N THR A 188 -18.20 -6.27 -19.13
CA THR A 188 -18.78 -4.98 -19.46
C THR A 188 -18.41 -3.89 -18.46
N LEU A 189 -18.04 -4.29 -17.22
CA LEU A 189 -17.58 -3.42 -16.13
C LEU A 189 -16.06 -3.44 -16.00
N PHE A 190 -15.48 -4.62 -15.93
CA PHE A 190 -14.03 -4.85 -15.83
C PHE A 190 -13.44 -5.04 -17.22
N LYS A 191 -13.00 -3.95 -17.83
CA LYS A 191 -12.46 -4.00 -19.21
C LYS A 191 -11.00 -4.41 -19.21
N HIS A 192 -10.67 -5.42 -20.04
CA HIS A 192 -9.27 -5.86 -20.26
C HIS A 192 -8.53 -6.22 -18.97
N TYR A 193 -9.23 -6.79 -18.00
CA TYR A 193 -8.63 -7.22 -16.73
C TYR A 193 -7.94 -8.57 -16.86
N SER A 194 -6.98 -8.83 -15.96
CA SER A 194 -6.36 -10.13 -15.76
C SER A 194 -6.00 -10.34 -14.29
N PHE A 195 -6.11 -11.57 -13.79
CA PHE A 195 -5.52 -11.93 -12.51
C PHE A 195 -4.03 -12.20 -12.70
N HIS A 196 -3.19 -11.57 -11.90
CA HIS A 196 -1.76 -11.84 -11.84
C HIS A 196 -1.48 -12.82 -10.70
N ASP A 197 -0.81 -13.92 -11.02
CA ASP A 197 -0.58 -15.05 -10.11
C ASP A 197 0.22 -14.63 -8.87
N ASP A 198 1.20 -13.75 -9.04
CA ASP A 198 2.01 -13.17 -7.97
C ASP A 198 1.18 -12.36 -6.97
N ILE A 199 0.26 -11.53 -7.45
CA ILE A 199 -0.63 -10.73 -6.58
C ILE A 199 -1.59 -11.65 -5.81
N VAL A 200 -2.20 -12.63 -6.49
CA VAL A 200 -3.09 -13.60 -5.84
C VAL A 200 -2.32 -14.43 -4.81
N GLU A 201 -1.15 -14.96 -5.17
CA GLU A 201 -0.34 -15.78 -4.26
C GLU A 201 0.11 -14.98 -3.02
N GLU A 202 0.58 -13.73 -3.19
CA GLU A 202 0.93 -12.85 -2.07
C GLU A 202 -0.25 -12.62 -1.13
N MET A 203 -1.43 -12.34 -1.69
CA MET A 203 -2.66 -12.16 -0.90
C MET A 203 -2.99 -13.43 -0.11
N LEU A 204 -2.92 -14.61 -0.74
CA LEU A 204 -3.22 -15.89 -0.09
C LEU A 204 -2.18 -16.26 0.98
N ARG A 205 -0.89 -15.97 0.76
CA ARG A 205 0.17 -16.12 1.76
C ARG A 205 -0.11 -15.25 2.99
N ASN A 206 -0.50 -14.00 2.79
CA ASN A 206 -0.86 -13.09 3.88
C ASN A 206 -1.97 -13.69 4.77
N TYR A 207 -3.00 -14.31 4.18
CA TYR A 207 -4.01 -15.02 4.96
C TYR A 207 -3.44 -16.18 5.79
N THR A 208 -2.51 -16.95 5.24
CA THR A 208 -1.89 -18.05 5.99
C THR A 208 -0.98 -17.58 7.12
N TYR A 209 -0.24 -16.47 6.92
CA TYR A 209 0.57 -15.87 7.99
C TYR A 209 -0.29 -15.39 9.18
N LEU A 210 -1.47 -14.86 8.90
CA LEU A 210 -2.38 -14.34 9.93
C LEU A 210 -3.26 -15.42 10.55
N ASN A 211 -3.37 -16.60 9.95
CA ASN A 211 -4.21 -17.71 10.38
C ASN A 211 -3.37 -19.00 10.41
N THR A 212 -2.51 -19.11 11.41
CA THR A 212 -1.59 -20.23 11.58
C THR A 212 -2.37 -21.56 11.63
N GLY A 213 -1.98 -22.53 10.80
CA GLY A 213 -2.63 -23.82 10.67
C GLY A 213 -3.70 -23.90 9.56
N LEU A 214 -4.13 -22.77 9.01
CA LEU A 214 -4.97 -22.76 7.81
C LEU A 214 -4.16 -23.22 6.59
N THR A 215 -4.71 -24.16 5.85
CA THR A 215 -4.19 -24.58 4.55
C THR A 215 -5.00 -23.93 3.43
N ILE A 216 -4.33 -23.23 2.51
CA ILE A 216 -4.96 -22.76 1.28
C ILE A 216 -4.38 -23.56 0.11
N MET A 217 -5.26 -24.13 -0.70
CA MET A 217 -4.89 -24.79 -1.97
C MET A 217 -5.17 -23.81 -3.09
N TYR A 218 -4.13 -23.31 -3.76
CA TYR A 218 -4.26 -22.38 -4.87
C TYR A 218 -3.84 -23.03 -6.19
N ASN A 219 -4.78 -23.22 -7.11
CA ASN A 219 -4.56 -23.94 -8.38
C ASN A 219 -3.80 -25.26 -8.15
N GLY A 220 -4.18 -26.03 -7.12
CA GLY A 220 -3.54 -27.27 -6.73
C GLY A 220 -2.22 -27.12 -5.94
N ARG A 221 -1.69 -25.92 -5.76
CA ARG A 221 -0.50 -25.64 -4.93
C ARG A 221 -0.90 -25.40 -3.48
N ARG A 222 -0.19 -25.99 -2.53
CA ARG A 222 -0.44 -25.84 -1.11
C ARG A 222 0.29 -24.62 -0.55
N ILE A 223 -0.44 -23.72 0.10
CA ILE A 223 0.08 -22.56 0.84
C ILE A 223 -0.27 -22.75 2.32
N LEU A 224 0.72 -22.65 3.21
CA LEU A 224 0.56 -22.85 4.65
C LEU A 224 1.68 -22.11 5.38
N SER A 225 1.36 -21.42 6.46
CA SER A 225 2.32 -20.90 7.44
C SER A 225 2.22 -21.64 8.75
N ARG A 226 3.37 -21.94 9.38
CA ARG A 226 3.47 -22.60 10.68
C ARG A 226 3.77 -21.62 11.81
N HIS A 227 4.46 -20.51 11.48
CA HIS A 227 4.98 -19.59 12.49
C HIS A 227 4.45 -18.15 12.29
N GLY A 228 3.38 -17.98 11.51
CA GLY A 228 2.67 -16.70 11.39
C GLY A 228 3.53 -15.55 10.88
N LEU A 229 3.54 -14.43 11.59
CA LEU A 229 4.30 -13.23 11.20
C LEU A 229 5.83 -13.46 11.12
N LYS A 230 6.35 -14.48 11.79
CA LYS A 230 7.75 -14.88 11.65
C LYS A 230 8.05 -15.41 10.25
N ASP A 231 7.16 -16.26 9.70
CA ASP A 231 7.29 -16.78 8.34
C ASP A 231 7.13 -15.64 7.33
N LEU A 232 6.21 -14.70 7.57
CA LEU A 232 6.03 -13.51 6.72
C LEU A 232 7.34 -12.72 6.58
N LEU A 233 8.01 -12.43 7.68
CA LEU A 233 9.29 -11.71 7.62
C LEU A 233 10.37 -12.56 6.92
N THR A 234 10.44 -13.85 7.23
CA THR A 234 11.42 -14.75 6.62
C THR A 234 11.27 -14.82 5.10
N ASP A 235 10.03 -14.90 4.60
CA ASP A 235 9.73 -15.05 3.16
C ASP A 235 9.94 -13.73 2.38
N ASN A 236 9.77 -12.58 3.02
CA ASN A 236 9.86 -11.27 2.36
C ASN A 236 11.23 -10.60 2.51
N MET A 237 12.02 -10.97 3.51
CA MET A 237 13.34 -10.38 3.69
C MET A 237 14.32 -10.79 2.59
N THR A 238 14.98 -9.79 2.00
CA THR A 238 16.02 -9.99 0.97
C THR A 238 17.44 -10.03 1.54
N VAL A 239 17.60 -9.76 2.83
CA VAL A 239 18.88 -9.73 3.55
C VAL A 239 18.77 -10.52 4.84
N ASP A 240 19.88 -11.09 5.27
CA ASP A 240 19.92 -11.86 6.51
C ASP A 240 19.64 -10.97 7.74
N PRO A 241 18.84 -11.47 8.70
CA PRO A 241 18.62 -10.79 9.97
C PRO A 241 19.88 -10.78 10.82
N LEU A 242 20.11 -9.71 11.58
CA LEU A 242 21.26 -9.61 12.50
C LEU A 242 21.14 -10.53 13.71
N TYR A 243 19.92 -10.86 14.08
CA TYR A 243 19.57 -11.78 15.17
C TYR A 243 18.27 -12.52 14.81
N PRO A 244 17.96 -13.66 15.45
CA PRO A 244 16.74 -14.39 15.17
C PRO A 244 15.49 -13.51 15.26
N ILE A 245 14.56 -13.65 14.33
CA ILE A 245 13.31 -12.88 14.32
C ILE A 245 12.60 -13.08 15.67
N VAL A 246 12.42 -11.99 16.40
CA VAL A 246 11.65 -11.94 17.64
C VAL A 246 10.18 -12.02 17.29
N HIS A 247 9.44 -12.95 17.89
CA HIS A 247 8.04 -13.17 17.62
C HIS A 247 7.26 -13.25 18.93
N MET A 248 6.23 -12.45 19.09
CA MET A 248 5.43 -12.36 20.31
C MET A 248 3.95 -12.30 19.95
N LYS A 249 3.14 -13.02 20.72
CA LYS A 249 1.68 -13.10 20.49
C LYS A 249 0.92 -12.87 21.79
N GLY A 250 -0.06 -11.96 21.73
CA GLY A 250 -1.06 -11.69 22.76
C GLY A 250 -2.45 -12.11 22.30
N GLU A 251 -3.47 -11.70 23.03
CA GLU A 251 -4.87 -12.03 22.71
C GLU A 251 -5.32 -11.41 21.38
N ASP A 252 -5.08 -10.11 21.20
CA ASP A 252 -5.50 -9.34 20.02
C ASP A 252 -4.34 -8.66 19.31
N ILE A 253 -3.11 -9.11 19.55
CA ILE A 253 -1.91 -8.57 18.95
C ILE A 253 -0.89 -9.66 18.69
N GLU A 254 -0.27 -9.58 17.54
CA GLU A 254 0.89 -10.38 17.18
C GLU A 254 1.94 -9.46 16.56
N ILE A 255 3.19 -9.57 16.99
CA ILE A 255 4.31 -8.81 16.44
C ILE A 255 5.46 -9.74 16.09
N ALA A 256 6.15 -9.42 15.02
CA ALA A 256 7.45 -10.02 14.70
C ALA A 256 8.39 -8.92 14.23
N PHE A 257 9.67 -8.98 14.63
CA PHE A 257 10.64 -8.00 14.19
C PHE A 257 12.09 -8.53 14.27
N THR A 258 12.93 -7.93 13.46
CA THR A 258 14.39 -8.07 13.52
C THR A 258 15.05 -6.79 12.98
N HIS A 259 16.36 -6.71 13.05
CA HIS A 259 17.13 -5.69 12.35
C HIS A 259 18.01 -6.30 11.26
N THR A 260 18.28 -5.53 10.24
CA THR A 260 19.20 -5.84 9.16
C THR A 260 20.28 -4.77 9.04
N ASN A 261 21.27 -5.02 8.18
CA ASN A 261 22.27 -4.00 7.85
C ASN A 261 21.81 -3.01 6.78
N GLN A 262 20.59 -3.14 6.27
CA GLN A 262 20.03 -2.17 5.35
C GLN A 262 19.71 -0.86 6.05
N TYR A 263 19.73 0.24 5.31
CA TYR A 263 19.30 1.54 5.79
C TYR A 263 17.78 1.67 5.62
N GLY A 264 17.13 2.26 6.63
CA GLY A 264 15.69 2.52 6.59
C GLY A 264 14.90 1.60 7.51
N GLU A 265 13.61 1.61 7.34
CA GLU A 265 12.63 0.85 8.13
C GLU A 265 11.66 0.16 7.18
N GLU A 266 11.28 -1.08 7.47
CA GLU A 266 10.29 -1.83 6.70
C GLU A 266 9.20 -2.37 7.62
N TYR A 267 7.92 -2.18 7.22
CA TYR A 267 6.78 -2.55 8.05
C TYR A 267 5.70 -3.25 7.26
N TYR A 268 5.23 -4.35 7.81
CA TYR A 268 4.04 -5.07 7.38
C TYR A 268 2.96 -4.92 8.47
N SER A 269 1.80 -4.39 8.14
CA SER A 269 0.77 -4.14 9.14
C SER A 269 -0.59 -4.68 8.75
N PHE A 270 -1.30 -5.26 9.72
CA PHE A 270 -2.56 -5.94 9.50
C PHE A 270 -3.58 -5.62 10.58
N VAL A 271 -4.85 -5.53 10.18
CA VAL A 271 -5.99 -5.35 11.08
C VAL A 271 -7.08 -6.36 10.73
N ASN A 272 -7.46 -7.21 11.68
CA ASN A 272 -8.48 -8.25 11.51
C ASN A 272 -8.25 -9.21 10.31
N GLY A 273 -7.02 -9.33 9.85
CA GLY A 273 -6.66 -10.11 8.68
C GLY A 273 -6.53 -9.33 7.38
N GLN A 274 -6.73 -7.99 7.41
CA GLN A 274 -6.56 -7.12 6.25
C GLN A 274 -5.17 -6.50 6.24
N HIS A 275 -4.47 -6.58 5.11
CA HIS A 275 -3.19 -5.92 4.92
C HIS A 275 -3.39 -4.40 4.78
N THR A 276 -2.87 -3.65 5.74
CA THR A 276 -2.97 -2.19 5.75
C THR A 276 -1.70 -1.61 5.14
N THR A 277 -1.63 -1.58 3.79
CA THR A 277 -0.43 -1.15 3.04
C THR A 277 0.00 0.28 3.34
N GLN A 278 -0.93 1.14 3.76
CA GLN A 278 -0.66 2.50 4.21
C GLN A 278 -0.59 2.64 5.74
N GLY A 279 -0.54 1.52 6.46
CA GLY A 279 -0.42 1.51 7.91
C GLY A 279 -1.69 1.93 8.65
N GLY A 280 -1.51 2.83 9.60
CA GLY A 280 -2.58 3.35 10.45
C GLY A 280 -2.12 3.51 11.90
N THR A 281 -3.08 3.70 12.81
CA THR A 281 -2.83 3.98 14.23
C THR A 281 -2.03 2.89 14.92
N HIS A 282 -2.27 1.61 14.60
CA HIS A 282 -1.55 0.45 15.17
C HIS A 282 -0.08 0.41 14.75
N GLN A 283 0.22 0.67 13.47
CA GLN A 283 1.61 0.72 12.98
C GLN A 283 2.35 1.93 13.58
N THR A 284 1.69 3.07 13.68
CA THR A 284 2.26 4.26 14.32
C THR A 284 2.58 3.98 15.78
N ALA A 285 1.66 3.35 16.51
CA ALA A 285 1.88 2.95 17.90
C ALA A 285 3.05 1.97 18.02
N PHE A 286 3.15 0.99 17.13
CA PHE A 286 4.28 0.05 17.11
C PHE A 286 5.62 0.78 16.91
N LYS A 287 5.72 1.64 15.89
CA LYS A 287 6.93 2.43 15.60
C LYS A 287 7.39 3.27 16.80
N GLU A 288 6.45 3.88 17.48
CA GLU A 288 6.72 4.71 18.66
C GLU A 288 7.21 3.85 19.83
N HIS A 289 6.44 2.84 20.20
CA HIS A 289 6.66 2.10 21.43
C HIS A 289 7.83 1.13 21.36
N ILE A 290 8.14 0.53 20.20
CA ILE A 290 9.35 -0.30 20.05
C ILE A 290 10.62 0.52 20.27
N ALA A 291 10.69 1.70 19.66
CA ALA A 291 11.83 2.59 19.81
C ALA A 291 11.93 3.15 21.24
N LYS A 292 10.79 3.50 21.85
CA LYS A 292 10.71 4.00 23.22
C LYS A 292 11.16 2.96 24.23
N THR A 293 10.68 1.73 24.14
CA THR A 293 11.04 0.63 25.05
C THR A 293 12.53 0.32 24.99
N ILE A 294 13.09 0.21 23.77
CA ILE A 294 14.53 -0.03 23.58
C ILE A 294 15.37 1.13 24.12
N LYS A 295 14.93 2.38 23.88
CA LYS A 295 15.59 3.58 24.42
C LYS A 295 15.56 3.60 25.94
N GLU A 296 14.41 3.31 26.56
CA GLU A 296 14.28 3.26 28.03
C GLU A 296 15.19 2.19 28.62
N PHE A 297 15.31 1.03 28.01
CA PHE A 297 16.20 -0.04 28.45
C PHE A 297 17.68 0.37 28.44
N PHE A 298 18.18 0.97 27.36
CA PHE A 298 19.58 1.40 27.26
C PHE A 298 19.86 2.76 27.92
N GLY A 299 18.84 3.55 28.23
CA GLY A 299 18.93 4.89 28.81
C GLY A 299 19.53 5.97 27.89
N LYS A 300 19.73 5.70 26.61
CA LYS A 300 20.38 6.57 25.63
C LYS A 300 19.88 6.22 24.21
N TYR A 301 20.44 6.82 23.20
CA TYR A 301 20.17 6.67 21.77
C TYR A 301 18.97 7.49 21.25
N GLU A 302 19.01 7.83 19.99
CA GLU A 302 17.92 8.48 19.27
C GLU A 302 16.96 7.43 18.68
N TYR A 303 15.68 7.76 18.57
CA TYR A 303 14.67 6.85 18.00
C TYR A 303 14.99 6.42 16.57
N GLY A 304 15.55 7.34 15.75
CA GLY A 304 15.97 7.01 14.40
C GLY A 304 17.11 6.00 14.33
N ASP A 305 18.09 6.09 15.28
CA ASP A 305 19.20 5.13 15.33
C ASP A 305 18.71 3.73 15.74
N ILE A 306 17.68 3.68 16.62
CA ILE A 306 17.07 2.41 17.05
C ILE A 306 16.30 1.76 15.92
N ARG A 307 15.52 2.53 15.14
CA ARG A 307 14.69 1.98 14.08
C ARG A 307 15.43 1.72 12.77
N ASN A 308 16.63 2.25 12.60
CA ASN A 308 17.39 2.05 11.36
C ASN A 308 17.75 0.57 11.15
N GLY A 309 17.31 0.01 10.03
CA GLY A 309 17.45 -1.40 9.71
C GLY A 309 16.33 -2.29 10.28
N LEU A 310 15.32 -1.71 10.95
CA LEU A 310 14.20 -2.46 11.52
C LEU A 310 13.30 -3.01 10.40
N VAL A 311 13.08 -4.33 10.42
CA VAL A 311 12.07 -5.02 9.62
C VAL A 311 11.05 -5.61 10.59
N ALA A 312 9.79 -5.21 10.48
CA ALA A 312 8.79 -5.58 11.46
C ALA A 312 7.41 -5.85 10.86
N ALA A 313 6.66 -6.72 11.54
CA ALA A 313 5.27 -6.99 11.24
C ALA A 313 4.42 -6.81 12.50
N ILE A 314 3.23 -6.24 12.34
CA ILE A 314 2.22 -6.13 13.40
C ILE A 314 0.85 -6.53 12.88
N ALA A 315 0.14 -7.37 13.60
CA ALA A 315 -1.26 -7.70 13.39
C ALA A 315 -2.05 -7.41 14.65
N VAL A 316 -3.19 -6.73 14.51
CA VAL A 316 -4.12 -6.45 15.62
C VAL A 316 -5.54 -6.85 15.25
N ASN A 317 -6.33 -7.28 16.25
CA ASN A 317 -7.75 -7.52 16.11
C ASN A 317 -8.52 -6.40 16.83
N VAL A 318 -9.16 -5.54 16.07
CA VAL A 318 -9.93 -4.40 16.56
C VAL A 318 -11.42 -4.69 16.41
N GLU A 319 -12.20 -4.39 17.43
CA GLU A 319 -13.66 -4.50 17.37
C GLU A 319 -14.23 -3.31 16.60
N GLU A 320 -15.06 -3.59 15.60
CA GLU A 320 -15.67 -2.56 14.72
C GLU A 320 -14.64 -1.58 14.09
N PRO A 321 -13.64 -2.09 13.35
CA PRO A 321 -12.60 -1.24 12.83
C PRO A 321 -13.13 -0.24 11.79
N VAL A 322 -12.70 1.02 11.90
CA VAL A 322 -12.95 2.07 10.93
C VAL A 322 -11.69 2.27 10.08
N PHE A 323 -11.84 2.15 8.78
CA PHE A 323 -10.77 2.39 7.81
C PHE A 323 -11.01 3.72 7.07
N GLU A 324 -9.94 4.35 6.59
CA GLU A 324 -10.05 5.62 5.85
C GLU A 324 -10.70 5.45 4.46
N SER A 325 -10.71 4.22 3.92
CA SER A 325 -11.31 3.90 2.62
C SER A 325 -11.94 2.51 2.60
N GLN A 326 -12.81 2.25 1.63
CA GLN A 326 -13.42 0.93 1.40
C GLN A 326 -12.40 -0.15 1.04
N THR A 327 -11.26 0.21 0.48
CA THR A 327 -10.15 -0.72 0.20
C THR A 327 -9.41 -1.20 1.46
N LYS A 328 -9.71 -0.60 2.62
CA LYS A 328 -9.22 -1.02 3.95
C LYS A 328 -7.69 -1.00 4.10
N ILE A 329 -7.01 -0.15 3.33
CA ILE A 329 -5.54 -0.06 3.29
C ILE A 329 -4.93 0.73 4.44
N LYS A 330 -5.74 1.49 5.21
CA LYS A 330 -5.27 2.28 6.35
C LYS A 330 -6.29 2.29 7.48
N LEU A 331 -5.85 1.93 8.70
CA LEU A 331 -6.69 1.97 9.89
C LEU A 331 -6.84 3.39 10.43
N GLY A 332 -8.09 3.84 10.56
CA GLY A 332 -8.45 5.13 11.17
C GLY A 332 -8.85 5.04 12.65
N SER A 333 -9.31 3.85 13.13
CA SER A 333 -9.71 3.68 14.54
C SER A 333 -8.60 4.06 15.50
N THR A 334 -8.95 4.72 16.59
CA THR A 334 -8.01 5.10 17.67
C THR A 334 -8.14 4.21 18.91
N GLN A 335 -9.19 3.38 18.99
CA GLN A 335 -9.51 2.49 20.11
C GLN A 335 -9.61 1.03 19.64
N MET A 336 -9.34 0.07 20.54
CA MET A 336 -9.44 -1.38 20.29
C MET A 336 -10.89 -1.86 20.18
N SER A 337 -11.81 -1.14 20.81
CA SER A 337 -13.27 -1.34 20.74
C SER A 337 -13.97 -0.01 20.96
N PRO A 338 -15.28 0.15 20.64
CA PRO A 338 -16.00 1.43 20.76
C PRO A 338 -15.86 2.11 22.12
N ASP A 339 -15.84 1.34 23.21
CA ASP A 339 -15.67 1.83 24.59
C ASP A 339 -14.36 1.32 25.24
N GLY A 340 -13.44 0.80 24.43
CA GLY A 340 -12.19 0.21 24.89
C GLY A 340 -11.04 1.19 25.06
N GLU A 341 -9.88 0.66 25.44
CA GLU A 341 -8.66 1.43 25.52
C GLU A 341 -8.12 1.83 24.13
N SER A 342 -7.27 2.85 24.12
CA SER A 342 -6.67 3.30 22.86
C SER A 342 -5.69 2.25 22.29
N ILE A 343 -5.65 2.14 20.97
CA ILE A 343 -4.71 1.27 20.24
C ILE A 343 -3.26 1.62 20.63
N ASN A 344 -2.95 2.92 20.77
CA ASN A 344 -1.63 3.37 21.18
C ASN A 344 -1.24 2.78 22.55
N LYS A 345 -2.15 2.84 23.53
CA LYS A 345 -1.90 2.29 24.87
C LYS A 345 -1.80 0.77 24.84
N TYR A 346 -2.74 0.08 24.18
CA TYR A 346 -2.76 -1.38 24.11
C TYR A 346 -1.46 -1.95 23.49
N VAL A 347 -1.09 -1.43 22.32
CA VAL A 347 0.16 -1.80 21.63
C VAL A 347 1.38 -1.43 22.49
N GLY A 348 1.35 -0.25 23.10
CA GLY A 348 2.44 0.23 23.94
C GLY A 348 2.68 -0.63 25.18
N ASP A 349 1.65 -0.98 25.90
CA ASP A 349 1.72 -1.82 27.11
C ASP A 349 2.19 -3.25 26.75
N PHE A 350 1.71 -3.79 25.64
CA PHE A 350 2.16 -5.09 25.13
C PHE A 350 3.65 -5.08 24.78
N ILE A 351 4.10 -4.09 24.00
CA ILE A 351 5.52 -3.97 23.62
C ILE A 351 6.39 -3.74 24.86
N LYS A 352 6.01 -2.80 25.71
CA LYS A 352 6.78 -2.49 26.91
C LYS A 352 6.98 -3.73 27.77
N THR A 353 5.93 -4.50 28.02
CA THR A 353 6.01 -5.68 28.86
C THR A 353 6.84 -6.80 28.23
N ASN A 354 6.57 -7.12 26.97
CA ASN A 354 7.16 -8.31 26.34
C ASN A 354 8.56 -8.05 25.79
N VAL A 355 8.79 -6.90 25.17
CA VAL A 355 10.11 -6.56 24.59
C VAL A 355 11.11 -6.23 25.69
N ASP A 356 10.70 -5.51 26.75
CA ASP A 356 11.58 -5.23 27.88
C ASP A 356 12.04 -6.54 28.56
N ASN A 357 11.10 -7.46 28.83
CA ASN A 357 11.44 -8.78 29.34
C ASN A 357 12.37 -9.56 28.40
N TYR A 358 12.13 -9.50 27.10
CA TYR A 358 12.96 -10.18 26.11
C TYR A 358 14.39 -9.64 26.08
N LEU A 359 14.55 -8.31 26.18
CA LEU A 359 15.86 -7.63 26.30
C LEU A 359 16.66 -8.12 27.51
N HIS A 360 15.98 -8.34 28.63
CA HIS A 360 16.64 -8.84 29.84
C HIS A 360 17.06 -10.32 29.77
N ILE A 361 16.24 -11.16 29.13
CA ILE A 361 16.45 -12.61 29.05
C ILE A 361 17.49 -12.98 28.01
N HIS A 362 17.42 -12.35 26.80
CA HIS A 362 18.21 -12.67 25.62
C HIS A 362 19.39 -11.71 25.46
N LYS A 363 20.33 -11.76 26.39
CA LYS A 363 21.42 -10.78 26.41
C LYS A 363 22.41 -10.97 25.27
N GLU A 364 22.93 -12.19 25.08
CA GLU A 364 24.01 -12.46 24.14
C GLU A 364 23.51 -12.60 22.70
N ASP A 365 22.37 -13.24 22.52
CA ASP A 365 21.79 -13.59 21.21
C ASP A 365 20.91 -12.49 20.60
N PHE A 366 20.54 -11.45 21.40
CA PHE A 366 19.70 -10.35 20.94
C PHE A 366 20.21 -8.98 21.43
N THR A 367 20.22 -8.73 22.75
CA THR A 367 20.42 -7.39 23.32
C THR A 367 21.78 -6.79 22.96
N ASP A 368 22.86 -7.59 23.06
CA ASP A 368 24.22 -7.13 22.75
C ASP A 368 24.38 -6.87 21.24
N ILE A 369 23.76 -7.70 20.40
CA ILE A 369 23.77 -7.52 18.94
C ILE A 369 23.00 -6.25 18.56
N LEU A 370 21.81 -6.06 19.13
CA LEU A 370 20.99 -4.86 18.93
C LEU A 370 21.72 -3.58 19.37
N GLU A 371 22.33 -3.60 20.56
CA GLU A 371 23.10 -2.43 21.04
C GLU A 371 24.28 -2.09 20.13
N ASN A 372 24.98 -3.09 19.62
CA ASN A 372 26.08 -2.89 18.69
C ASN A 372 25.59 -2.26 17.38
N LYS A 373 24.46 -2.74 16.83
CA LYS A 373 23.83 -2.15 15.64
C LYS A 373 23.46 -0.68 15.87
N ILE A 374 22.81 -0.37 16.99
CA ILE A 374 22.43 1.00 17.33
C ILE A 374 23.66 1.90 17.49
N LYS A 375 24.73 1.43 18.14
CA LYS A 375 26.01 2.15 18.30
C LYS A 375 26.65 2.44 16.94
N GLU A 376 26.62 1.49 16.02
CA GLU A 376 27.15 1.66 14.67
C GLU A 376 26.37 2.73 13.92
N THR A 377 25.03 2.65 13.91
CA THR A 377 24.16 3.65 13.32
C THR A 377 24.37 5.05 13.91
N GLU A 378 24.49 5.16 15.24
CA GLU A 378 24.78 6.42 15.92
C GLU A 378 26.14 7.00 15.47
N ARG A 379 27.17 6.16 15.35
CA ARG A 379 28.49 6.58 14.85
C ARG A 379 28.40 7.09 13.41
N GLU A 380 27.70 6.38 12.56
CA GLU A 380 27.48 6.78 11.16
C GLU A 380 26.73 8.11 11.07
N ARG A 381 25.64 8.28 11.83
CA ARG A 381 24.89 9.54 11.89
C ARG A 381 25.75 10.70 12.36
N LYS A 382 26.53 10.51 13.44
CA LYS A 382 27.45 11.55 13.97
C LYS A 382 28.57 11.89 12.99
N ALA A 383 29.14 10.88 12.32
CA ALA A 383 30.15 11.09 11.30
C ALA A 383 29.59 11.89 10.11
N MET A 384 28.34 11.57 9.72
CA MET A 384 27.66 12.27 8.65
C MET A 384 27.31 13.71 9.00
N ALA A 385 26.85 13.99 10.21
CA ALA A 385 26.60 15.35 10.68
C ALA A 385 27.86 16.22 10.57
N GLY A 386 29.04 15.62 10.87
CA GLY A 386 30.33 16.28 10.65
C GLY A 386 30.66 16.54 9.18
N VAL A 387 30.39 15.56 8.31
CA VAL A 387 30.60 15.66 6.85
C VAL A 387 29.62 16.67 6.24
N THR A 388 28.36 16.62 6.64
CA THR A 388 27.32 17.58 6.20
C THR A 388 27.70 19.01 6.58
N LYS A 389 28.21 19.22 7.82
CA LYS A 389 28.69 20.54 8.25
C LYS A 389 29.85 21.04 7.40
N LEU A 390 30.84 20.18 7.12
CA LEU A 390 31.98 20.49 6.25
C LEU A 390 31.53 20.73 4.79
N ALA A 391 30.58 19.93 4.28
CA ALA A 391 30.02 20.09 2.95
C ALA A 391 29.24 21.42 2.84
N ARG A 392 28.45 21.80 3.87
CA ARG A 392 27.78 23.11 3.95
C ARG A 392 28.76 24.27 3.95
N GLU A 393 29.83 24.17 4.73
CA GLU A 393 30.88 25.22 4.74
C GLU A 393 31.56 25.33 3.36
N ARG A 394 31.79 24.20 2.68
CA ARG A 394 32.31 24.15 1.32
C ARG A 394 31.27 24.64 0.29
N ALA A 395 30.00 24.24 0.39
CA ALA A 395 28.92 24.67 -0.48
C ALA A 395 28.63 26.18 -0.30
N LYS A 396 28.63 26.69 0.92
CA LYS A 396 28.56 28.15 1.16
C LYS A 396 29.71 28.92 0.48
N LYS A 397 30.91 28.34 0.44
CA LYS A 397 32.03 28.88 -0.32
C LYS A 397 31.86 28.66 -1.83
N ALA A 398 31.24 27.57 -2.26
CA ALA A 398 30.98 27.24 -3.67
C ALA A 398 29.72 27.93 -4.22
N ASN A 399 28.71 28.24 -3.41
CA ASN A 399 27.49 28.97 -3.82
C ASN A 399 27.78 30.39 -4.31
N LEU A 400 28.86 31.01 -3.88
CA LEU A 400 29.37 32.23 -4.47
C LEU A 400 29.88 32.04 -5.92
N HIS A 401 30.08 30.80 -6.39
CA HIS A 401 30.64 30.45 -7.69
C HIS A 401 30.05 29.19 -8.33
N ASN A 402 28.82 28.75 -7.95
CA ASN A 402 28.22 27.54 -8.53
C ASN A 402 27.82 27.78 -9.99
N ARG A 403 28.76 27.54 -10.91
CA ARG A 403 28.56 27.65 -12.37
C ARG A 403 27.53 26.65 -12.91
N LYS A 404 27.13 25.63 -12.12
CA LYS A 404 26.20 24.59 -12.52
C LYS A 404 24.73 24.95 -12.29
N LEU A 405 24.44 25.78 -11.30
CA LEU A 405 23.09 26.23 -10.99
C LEU A 405 22.80 27.57 -11.69
N ARG A 406 21.79 27.58 -12.53
CA ARG A 406 21.12 28.78 -13.05
C ARG A 406 19.83 28.96 -12.29
N ASP A 407 19.90 29.64 -11.16
CA ASP A 407 18.80 29.78 -10.22
C ASP A 407 17.62 30.59 -10.75
N CYS A 408 16.44 30.45 -10.12
CA CYS A 408 15.25 31.28 -10.32
C CYS A 408 15.09 32.27 -9.16
N ARG A 409 14.13 33.17 -9.28
CA ARG A 409 13.91 34.24 -8.30
C ARG A 409 12.94 33.82 -7.19
N VAL A 410 12.01 32.93 -7.47
CA VAL A 410 10.95 32.47 -6.56
C VAL A 410 11.25 31.04 -6.18
N HIS A 411 11.30 30.76 -4.88
CA HIS A 411 11.53 29.43 -4.35
C HIS A 411 10.30 28.90 -3.61
N TYR A 412 10.20 27.58 -3.47
CA TYR A 412 9.12 26.93 -2.75
C TYR A 412 9.07 27.31 -1.27
N CYS A 413 10.24 27.54 -0.66
CA CYS A 413 10.36 28.03 0.72
C CYS A 413 9.96 29.52 0.90
N ASP A 414 9.66 30.26 -0.17
CA ASP A 414 9.20 31.65 -0.10
C ASP A 414 7.73 31.73 0.30
N VAL A 415 7.41 31.54 1.56
CA VAL A 415 6.06 31.43 2.11
C VAL A 415 5.12 32.56 1.70
N LYS A 416 5.64 33.75 1.42
CA LYS A 416 4.86 34.97 1.07
C LYS A 416 4.64 35.14 -0.43
N ASN A 417 5.17 34.28 -1.27
CA ASN A 417 5.08 34.42 -2.72
C ASN A 417 4.00 33.51 -3.30
N ASP A 418 3.00 34.10 -3.94
CA ASP A 418 1.84 33.37 -4.50
C ASP A 418 2.25 32.38 -5.63
N ARG A 419 3.42 32.59 -6.27
CA ARG A 419 3.94 31.73 -7.34
C ARG A 419 4.90 30.64 -6.85
N LYS A 420 5.08 30.43 -5.55
CA LYS A 420 6.01 29.44 -5.01
C LYS A 420 5.74 28.02 -5.51
N GLU A 421 4.48 27.65 -5.72
CA GLU A 421 4.05 26.34 -6.23
C GLU A 421 4.46 26.11 -7.70
N GLU A 422 4.81 27.17 -8.44
CA GLU A 422 5.32 27.08 -9.80
C GLU A 422 6.83 26.79 -9.85
N SER A 423 7.53 26.94 -8.71
CA SER A 423 8.98 26.79 -8.64
C SER A 423 9.42 25.37 -9.08
N SER A 424 10.38 25.32 -9.97
CA SER A 424 10.91 24.06 -10.52
C SER A 424 12.39 24.14 -10.84
N ILE A 425 13.09 23.01 -10.76
CA ILE A 425 14.47 22.87 -11.19
C ILE A 425 14.58 21.79 -12.26
N PHE A 426 15.23 22.11 -13.37
CA PHE A 426 15.57 21.18 -14.44
C PHE A 426 16.98 20.64 -14.21
N ILE A 427 17.13 19.34 -14.04
CA ILE A 427 18.41 18.64 -13.98
C ILE A 427 18.73 18.14 -15.39
N THR A 428 19.81 18.63 -15.98
CA THR A 428 20.17 18.39 -17.37
C THR A 428 21.49 17.65 -17.51
N GLU A 429 21.64 16.92 -18.61
CA GLU A 429 22.91 16.32 -19.00
C GLU A 429 23.80 17.33 -19.71
N GLY A 430 24.81 17.85 -19.00
CA GLY A 430 25.83 18.74 -19.56
C GLY A 430 25.36 20.16 -19.84
N ASP A 431 26.35 20.97 -20.20
CA ASP A 431 26.18 22.45 -20.39
C ASP A 431 25.40 22.81 -21.67
N SER A 432 25.39 21.94 -22.68
CA SER A 432 24.68 22.19 -23.94
C SER A 432 23.18 22.17 -23.76
N ALA A 433 22.63 21.08 -23.16
CA ALA A 433 21.21 20.95 -22.84
C ALA A 433 20.78 22.03 -21.83
N SER A 434 21.61 22.29 -20.82
CA SER A 434 21.43 23.36 -19.84
C SER A 434 21.30 24.73 -20.50
N GLY A 435 22.12 25.03 -21.48
CA GLY A 435 22.12 26.30 -22.21
C GLY A 435 20.84 26.53 -23.01
N SER A 436 20.27 25.50 -23.61
CA SER A 436 19.02 25.56 -24.36
C SER A 436 17.81 25.85 -23.45
N ILE A 437 17.69 25.13 -22.33
CA ILE A 437 16.63 25.36 -21.34
C ILE A 437 16.78 26.73 -20.69
N THR A 438 18.01 27.14 -20.33
CA THR A 438 18.28 28.43 -19.70
C THR A 438 17.81 29.61 -20.54
N LYS A 439 17.88 29.52 -21.88
CA LYS A 439 17.44 30.58 -22.80
C LYS A 439 15.91 30.71 -22.88
N SER A 440 15.17 29.63 -22.68
CA SER A 440 13.71 29.57 -22.87
C SER A 440 12.89 29.51 -21.57
N ARG A 441 13.57 29.32 -20.41
CA ARG A 441 12.91 29.19 -19.12
C ARG A 441 12.25 30.47 -18.60
N ASP A 442 11.25 30.36 -17.75
CA ASP A 442 10.82 31.47 -16.89
C ASP A 442 11.87 31.70 -15.79
N VAL A 443 12.58 32.78 -15.87
CA VAL A 443 13.63 33.15 -14.89
C VAL A 443 13.06 33.35 -13.49
N ASN A 444 11.76 33.60 -13.34
CA ASN A 444 11.17 33.80 -12.04
C ASN A 444 10.94 32.49 -11.30
N THR A 445 10.49 31.41 -11.97
CA THR A 445 10.06 30.18 -11.32
C THR A 445 10.83 28.93 -11.75
N GLN A 446 11.70 29.02 -12.76
CA GLN A 446 12.41 27.86 -13.29
C GLN A 446 13.94 28.01 -13.14
N ALA A 447 14.53 27.05 -12.41
CA ALA A 447 15.97 26.90 -12.26
C ALA A 447 16.51 25.79 -13.19
N VAL A 448 17.80 25.81 -13.48
CA VAL A 448 18.49 24.76 -14.26
C VAL A 448 19.76 24.35 -13.54
N PHE A 449 19.97 23.06 -13.38
CA PHE A 449 21.18 22.46 -12.84
C PHE A 449 21.82 21.53 -13.88
N SER A 450 23.11 21.77 -14.17
CA SER A 450 23.86 20.98 -15.16
C SER A 450 24.70 19.91 -14.49
N LEU A 451 24.44 18.63 -14.80
CA LEU A 451 25.29 17.52 -14.40
C LEU A 451 26.55 17.43 -15.28
N ARG A 452 27.62 16.92 -14.72
CA ARG A 452 28.85 16.63 -15.44
C ARG A 452 28.99 15.13 -15.70
N GLY A 453 28.38 14.66 -16.80
CA GLY A 453 28.38 13.25 -17.17
C GLY A 453 27.44 12.40 -16.28
N LYS A 454 27.68 11.07 -16.24
CA LYS A 454 26.89 10.14 -15.46
C LYS A 454 27.16 10.30 -13.96
N PRO A 455 26.13 10.52 -13.13
CA PRO A 455 26.32 10.58 -11.67
C PRO A 455 26.72 9.20 -11.10
N LEU A 456 27.22 9.21 -9.87
CA LEU A 456 27.60 8.00 -9.14
C LEU A 456 26.36 7.09 -8.97
N ASN A 457 26.53 5.78 -9.20
CA ASN A 457 25.52 4.82 -8.76
C ASN A 457 25.59 4.70 -7.25
N CYS A 458 24.57 5.23 -6.57
CA CYS A 458 24.50 5.27 -5.10
C CYS A 458 23.77 4.10 -4.48
N PHE A 459 23.27 3.15 -5.28
CA PHE A 459 22.58 1.96 -4.77
C PHE A 459 23.46 1.16 -3.80
N GLY A 460 22.95 0.95 -2.59
CA GLY A 460 23.69 0.23 -1.52
C GLY A 460 24.87 1.01 -0.90
N LEU A 461 25.12 2.26 -1.32
CA LEU A 461 26.16 3.09 -0.73
C LEU A 461 25.64 3.84 0.49
N THR A 462 26.55 4.13 1.43
CA THR A 462 26.23 4.97 2.58
C THR A 462 26.11 6.46 2.16
N LYS A 463 25.29 7.23 2.90
CA LYS A 463 25.17 8.68 2.68
C LYS A 463 26.55 9.37 2.66
N LYS A 464 27.52 8.91 3.46
CA LYS A 464 28.87 9.48 3.51
C LYS A 464 29.55 9.49 2.15
N VAL A 465 29.55 8.36 1.44
CA VAL A 465 30.15 8.23 0.10
C VAL A 465 29.46 9.13 -0.91
N VAL A 466 28.13 9.25 -0.79
CA VAL A 466 27.32 10.10 -1.68
C VAL A 466 27.57 11.58 -1.42
N TYR A 467 27.71 12.01 -0.16
CA TYR A 467 28.05 13.39 0.19
C TYR A 467 29.50 13.77 -0.17
N GLU A 468 30.41 12.82 -0.29
CA GLU A 468 31.75 13.04 -0.80
C GLU A 468 31.78 13.21 -2.32
N ASN A 469 30.72 12.79 -3.04
CA ASN A 469 30.58 13.01 -4.47
C ASN A 469 30.20 14.47 -4.78
N GLU A 470 31.02 15.15 -5.58
CA GLU A 470 30.86 16.57 -5.88
C GLU A 470 29.51 16.88 -6.56
N GLU A 471 29.04 16.03 -7.49
CA GLU A 471 27.81 16.25 -8.24
C GLU A 471 26.58 16.18 -7.33
N PHE A 472 26.47 15.14 -6.52
CA PHE A 472 25.37 14.99 -5.57
C PHE A 472 25.41 16.00 -4.43
N ASN A 473 26.59 16.38 -3.97
CA ASN A 473 26.75 17.43 -2.97
C ASN A 473 26.24 18.79 -3.51
N LEU A 474 26.62 19.16 -4.73
CA LEU A 474 26.15 20.39 -5.35
C LEU A 474 24.65 20.37 -5.68
N LEU A 475 24.09 19.19 -6.03
CA LEU A 475 22.67 19.00 -6.25
C LEU A 475 21.86 19.15 -4.96
N GLN A 476 22.32 18.54 -3.85
CA GLN A 476 21.69 18.68 -2.53
C GLN A 476 21.70 20.14 -2.07
N ALA A 477 22.83 20.83 -2.23
CA ALA A 477 22.95 22.24 -1.90
C ALA A 477 22.05 23.12 -2.79
N ALA A 478 21.87 22.77 -4.07
CA ALA A 478 20.97 23.48 -4.97
C ALA A 478 19.50 23.32 -4.56
N LEU A 479 19.11 22.13 -4.09
CA LEU A 479 17.76 21.81 -3.60
C LEU A 479 17.52 22.27 -2.16
N ASP A 480 18.56 22.52 -1.38
CA ASP A 480 18.56 22.80 0.06
C ASP A 480 17.89 21.69 0.88
N ILE A 481 18.32 20.43 0.60
CA ILE A 481 17.80 19.21 1.25
C ILE A 481 18.84 18.51 2.14
N GLU A 482 19.91 19.19 2.50
CA GLU A 482 21.00 18.62 3.31
C GLU A 482 20.54 18.27 4.74
N ASP A 483 19.67 19.09 5.32
CA ASP A 483 19.14 18.94 6.69
C ASP A 483 17.68 18.45 6.74
N GLY A 484 17.12 17.99 5.62
CA GLY A 484 15.72 17.60 5.51
C GLY A 484 14.97 18.40 4.47
N LEU A 485 13.65 18.20 4.36
CA LEU A 485 12.82 18.78 3.32
C LEU A 485 12.19 20.13 3.69
N ASP A 486 12.32 20.59 4.93
CA ASP A 486 11.66 21.83 5.42
C ASP A 486 12.11 23.09 4.67
N SER A 487 13.32 23.08 4.15
CA SER A 487 13.91 24.19 3.39
C SER A 487 13.96 23.96 1.88
N LEU A 488 13.20 22.97 1.37
CA LEU A 488 13.16 22.60 -0.04
C LEU A 488 12.92 23.84 -0.93
N ARG A 489 13.85 24.08 -1.88
CA ARG A 489 13.82 25.31 -2.70
C ARG A 489 12.88 25.25 -3.89
N TYR A 490 12.56 24.07 -4.41
CA TYR A 490 11.76 23.94 -5.62
C TYR A 490 10.63 22.92 -5.40
N ASN A 491 9.41 23.28 -5.77
CA ASN A 491 8.24 22.41 -5.69
C ASN A 491 8.33 21.22 -6.65
N LYS A 492 9.05 21.37 -7.77
CA LYS A 492 9.19 20.31 -8.78
C LYS A 492 10.65 20.11 -9.17
N VAL A 493 11.08 18.85 -9.21
CA VAL A 493 12.36 18.42 -9.76
C VAL A 493 12.10 17.70 -11.08
N ILE A 494 12.65 18.23 -12.18
CA ILE A 494 12.44 17.73 -13.54
C ILE A 494 13.76 17.21 -14.08
N VAL A 495 13.86 15.91 -14.31
CA VAL A 495 15.04 15.30 -14.92
C VAL A 495 14.90 15.38 -16.44
N ALA A 496 15.64 16.30 -17.06
CA ALA A 496 15.61 16.59 -18.49
C ALA A 496 16.89 16.07 -19.16
N THR A 497 16.87 14.79 -19.55
CA THR A 497 17.96 14.11 -20.26
C THR A 497 17.51 13.71 -21.66
N ASP A 498 18.45 13.42 -22.54
CA ASP A 498 18.18 12.96 -23.90
C ASP A 498 17.42 11.63 -23.93
N ALA A 499 16.71 11.35 -25.01
CA ALA A 499 15.91 10.14 -25.18
C ALA A 499 16.74 8.95 -25.69
N ASP A 500 17.98 8.87 -25.27
CA ASP A 500 18.91 7.79 -25.59
C ASP A 500 19.23 6.90 -24.38
N VAL A 501 20.09 5.90 -24.57
CA VAL A 501 20.48 4.93 -23.53
C VAL A 501 21.22 5.63 -22.36
N ASP A 502 22.04 6.62 -22.66
CA ASP A 502 22.82 7.36 -21.66
C ASP A 502 21.91 8.25 -20.82
N GLY A 503 20.99 8.97 -21.45
CA GLY A 503 19.98 9.77 -20.76
C GLY A 503 19.02 8.92 -19.91
N MET A 504 18.64 7.72 -20.36
CA MET A 504 17.88 6.77 -19.53
C MET A 504 18.67 6.33 -18.31
N HIS A 505 19.96 6.04 -18.47
CA HIS A 505 20.83 5.65 -17.37
C HIS A 505 21.00 6.77 -16.34
N ILE A 506 21.22 8.02 -16.78
CA ILE A 506 21.30 9.19 -15.89
C ILE A 506 20.00 9.36 -15.09
N ARG A 507 18.83 9.23 -15.74
CA ARG A 507 17.53 9.28 -15.04
C ARG A 507 17.44 8.23 -13.94
N LEU A 508 17.81 6.99 -14.24
CA LEU A 508 17.78 5.91 -13.27
C LEU A 508 18.68 6.21 -12.07
N LEU A 509 19.90 6.69 -12.30
CA LEU A 509 20.85 7.03 -11.22
C LEU A 509 20.35 8.16 -10.32
N ILE A 510 19.71 9.19 -10.89
CA ILE A 510 19.12 10.30 -10.13
C ILE A 510 17.91 9.83 -9.33
N ILE A 511 17.03 9.01 -9.94
CA ILE A 511 15.87 8.43 -9.24
C ILE A 511 16.35 7.54 -8.09
N THR A 512 17.36 6.70 -8.33
CA THR A 512 17.97 5.86 -7.27
C THR A 512 18.47 6.69 -6.10
N PHE A 513 19.13 7.83 -6.39
CA PHE A 513 19.59 8.76 -5.36
C PHE A 513 18.43 9.30 -4.51
N PHE A 514 17.36 9.79 -5.15
CA PHE A 514 16.22 10.33 -4.40
C PHE A 514 15.48 9.25 -3.62
N LEU A 515 15.17 8.12 -4.23
CA LEU A 515 14.45 7.02 -3.56
C LEU A 515 15.22 6.45 -2.37
N GLN A 516 16.55 6.38 -2.45
CA GLN A 516 17.36 5.81 -1.38
C GLN A 516 17.58 6.76 -0.21
N PHE A 517 17.75 8.06 -0.45
CA PHE A 517 18.16 9.01 0.57
C PHE A 517 17.08 10.02 0.97
N PHE A 518 16.05 10.18 0.15
CA PHE A 518 14.95 11.14 0.32
C PHE A 518 13.63 10.52 -0.13
N PRO A 519 13.21 9.39 0.48
CA PRO A 519 12.01 8.66 0.05
C PRO A 519 10.70 9.41 0.30
N GLU A 520 10.74 10.44 1.15
CA GLU A 520 9.60 11.31 1.47
C GLU A 520 9.30 12.28 0.31
#